data_016048de3a11e99e6bdd68fd9c44e83a
#
_entry.id   016048de3a11e99e6bdd68fd9c44e83a
#
_cell.length_a   1.000
_cell.length_b   1.000
_cell.length_c   1.000
_cell.angle_alpha   90.00
_cell.angle_beta   90.00
_cell.angle_gamma   90.00
#
_symmetry.space_group_name_H-M   'P 1'
#
loop_
_entity.id
_entity.type
_entity.pdbx_description
1 polymer ?
#
loop_
_entity_poly.entity_id
_entity_poly.type
_entity_poly.pdbx_seq_one_letter_code
_entity_poly.pdbx_strand_id
1 'polypeptide(L)'
;MPFVKIEAAKKARCHEFITKLPQGYDTVLGEGGGTLSGGERQRLSIARAIMKDAPVIILDEATANVDPENEQELMEAIGELTREKTVIMIAHRLKTVRNADQILVVDQGRIVQRGTHDELIQQDGIYRSFVAEREQAASWKV
;
A
#
# COMPACT_ATOMS: atom_id res chain seq x y z
N MET A 1 -20.27 -11.36 -12.41
CA MET A 1 -21.18 -10.25 -12.09
C MET A 1 -20.54 -8.93 -12.50
N PRO A 2 -20.97 -8.29 -13.56
CA PRO A 2 -20.33 -7.07 -14.04
C PRO A 2 -20.40 -5.90 -13.05
N PHE A 3 -21.50 -5.76 -12.30
CA PHE A 3 -21.68 -4.69 -11.34
C PHE A 3 -20.63 -4.68 -10.22
N VAL A 4 -20.30 -5.83 -9.66
CA VAL A 4 -19.30 -5.95 -8.57
C VAL A 4 -17.91 -5.57 -9.09
N LYS A 5 -17.59 -5.91 -10.33
CA LYS A 5 -16.31 -5.52 -10.96
C LYS A 5 -16.21 -4.00 -11.11
N ILE A 6 -17.28 -3.35 -11.56
CA ILE A 6 -17.31 -1.90 -11.78
C ILE A 6 -17.21 -1.14 -10.44
N GLU A 7 -17.94 -1.55 -9.41
CA GLU A 7 -17.88 -0.92 -8.10
C GLU A 7 -16.48 -1.06 -7.46
N ALA A 8 -15.88 -2.24 -7.51
CA ALA A 8 -14.52 -2.45 -7.04
C ALA A 8 -13.49 -1.60 -7.81
N ALA A 9 -13.65 -1.50 -9.13
CA ALA A 9 -12.79 -0.67 -9.96
C ALA A 9 -12.92 0.83 -9.66
N LYS A 10 -14.13 1.32 -9.37
CA LYS A 10 -14.34 2.71 -8.92
C LYS A 10 -13.68 2.97 -7.58
N LYS A 11 -13.85 2.09 -6.60
CA LYS A 11 -13.21 2.18 -5.28
C LYS A 11 -11.69 2.20 -5.38
N ALA A 12 -11.13 1.41 -6.29
CA ALA A 12 -9.68 1.35 -6.54
C ALA A 12 -9.18 2.41 -7.54
N ARG A 13 -10.00 3.38 -7.94
CA ARG A 13 -9.64 4.40 -8.93
C ARG A 13 -9.16 3.83 -10.29
N CYS A 14 -9.76 2.70 -10.70
CA CYS A 14 -9.43 2.01 -11.94
C CYS A 14 -10.41 2.28 -13.09
N HIS A 15 -11.64 2.65 -12.77
CA HIS A 15 -12.74 2.72 -13.74
C HIS A 15 -12.41 3.57 -14.96
N GLU A 16 -11.84 4.76 -14.74
CA GLU A 16 -11.55 5.71 -15.81
C GLU A 16 -10.53 5.19 -16.82
N PHE A 17 -9.41 4.60 -16.36
CA PHE A 17 -8.43 4.08 -17.29
C PHE A 17 -8.89 2.78 -17.95
N ILE A 18 -9.65 1.92 -17.25
CA ILE A 18 -10.20 0.69 -17.84
C ILE A 18 -11.14 1.03 -18.99
N THR A 19 -12.01 2.02 -18.84
CA THR A 19 -12.97 2.43 -19.89
C THR A 19 -12.29 3.05 -21.10
N LYS A 20 -11.07 3.55 -20.98
CA LYS A 20 -10.26 4.08 -22.07
C LYS A 20 -9.50 2.99 -22.85
N LEU A 21 -9.45 1.77 -22.34
CA LEU A 21 -8.83 0.65 -23.06
C LEU A 21 -9.66 0.24 -24.26
N PRO A 22 -9.06 -0.33 -25.33
CA PRO A 22 -9.75 -0.63 -26.59
C PRO A 22 -11.01 -1.49 -26.44
N GLN A 23 -11.04 -2.39 -25.47
CA GLN A 23 -12.19 -3.27 -25.17
C GLN A 23 -12.73 -3.05 -23.74
N GLY A 24 -12.37 -1.93 -23.09
CA GLY A 24 -12.79 -1.63 -21.73
C GLY A 24 -12.48 -2.76 -20.75
N TYR A 25 -13.48 -3.21 -20.02
CA TYR A 25 -13.36 -4.32 -19.06
C TYR A 25 -13.08 -5.69 -19.66
N ASP A 26 -13.27 -5.85 -20.96
CA ASP A 26 -13.01 -7.10 -21.69
C ASP A 26 -11.62 -7.10 -22.34
N THR A 27 -10.84 -6.05 -22.13
CA THR A 27 -9.47 -5.96 -22.62
C THR A 27 -8.61 -7.05 -22.01
N VAL A 28 -7.97 -7.86 -22.84
CA VAL A 28 -6.98 -8.84 -22.42
C VAL A 28 -5.64 -8.13 -22.24
N LEU A 29 -5.17 -8.09 -21.01
CA LEU A 29 -3.83 -7.58 -20.68
C LEU A 29 -2.79 -8.66 -20.99
N GLY A 30 -1.79 -8.32 -21.80
CA GLY A 30 -0.66 -9.20 -22.07
C GLY A 30 0.14 -9.54 -20.79
N GLU A 31 1.07 -10.49 -20.91
CA GLU A 31 1.97 -10.85 -19.80
C GLU A 31 2.67 -9.59 -19.26
N GLY A 32 2.54 -9.37 -17.95
CA GLY A 32 3.07 -8.20 -17.25
C GLY A 32 2.26 -6.91 -17.39
N GLY A 33 1.08 -6.92 -18.03
CA GLY A 33 0.22 -5.72 -18.16
C GLY A 33 0.90 -4.60 -18.94
N GLY A 34 1.58 -4.90 -20.04
CA GLY A 34 2.48 -4.01 -20.78
C GLY A 34 1.90 -2.68 -21.29
N THR A 35 0.58 -2.50 -21.24
CA THR A 35 -0.11 -1.26 -21.61
C THR A 35 -0.48 -0.38 -20.41
N LEU A 36 -0.28 -0.86 -19.19
CA LEU A 36 -0.61 -0.15 -17.95
C LEU A 36 0.63 0.42 -17.29
N SER A 37 0.51 1.61 -16.69
CA SER A 37 1.54 2.18 -15.81
C SER A 37 1.71 1.33 -14.54
N GLY A 38 2.79 1.54 -13.80
CA GLY A 38 3.02 0.87 -12.52
C GLY A 38 1.90 1.14 -11.51
N GLY A 39 1.45 2.40 -11.39
CA GLY A 39 0.35 2.79 -10.53
C GLY A 39 -1.00 2.20 -10.95
N GLU A 40 -1.28 2.13 -12.24
CA GLU A 40 -2.48 1.49 -12.78
C GLU A 40 -2.52 -0.01 -12.49
N ARG A 41 -1.39 -0.71 -12.64
CA ARG A 41 -1.27 -2.13 -12.26
C ARG A 41 -1.51 -2.37 -10.76
N GLN A 42 -0.95 -1.51 -9.91
CA GLN A 42 -1.16 -1.60 -8.47
C GLN A 42 -2.63 -1.38 -8.09
N ARG A 43 -3.28 -0.34 -8.64
CA ARG A 43 -4.70 -0.08 -8.41
C ARG A 43 -5.59 -1.23 -8.91
N LEU A 44 -5.26 -1.84 -10.04
CA LEU A 44 -5.97 -3.02 -10.52
C LEU A 44 -5.84 -4.22 -9.56
N SER A 45 -4.66 -4.42 -8.97
CA SER A 45 -4.46 -5.43 -7.93
C SER A 45 -5.29 -5.14 -6.68
N ILE A 46 -5.42 -3.87 -6.30
CA ILE A 46 -6.29 -3.43 -5.20
C ILE A 46 -7.76 -3.71 -5.54
N ALA A 47 -8.21 -3.41 -6.75
CA ALA A 47 -9.58 -3.72 -7.19
C ALA A 47 -9.90 -5.22 -7.04
N ARG A 48 -8.98 -6.08 -7.43
CA ARG A 48 -9.09 -7.54 -7.24
C ARG A 48 -9.18 -7.92 -5.76
N ALA A 49 -8.39 -7.29 -4.91
CA ALA A 49 -8.41 -7.52 -3.46
C ALA A 49 -9.72 -7.04 -2.82
N ILE A 50 -10.26 -5.90 -3.25
CA ILE A 50 -11.58 -5.40 -2.83
C ILE A 50 -12.68 -6.42 -3.18
N MET A 51 -12.63 -6.98 -4.40
CA MET A 51 -13.60 -8.00 -4.81
C MET A 51 -13.51 -9.28 -3.97
N LYS A 52 -12.31 -9.65 -3.55
CA LYS A 52 -12.09 -10.84 -2.69
C LYS A 52 -12.64 -10.64 -1.28
N ASP A 53 -12.70 -9.42 -0.80
CA ASP A 53 -13.25 -8.99 0.49
C ASP A 53 -12.73 -9.81 1.70
N ALA A 54 -11.43 -10.09 1.72
CA ALA A 54 -10.80 -10.81 2.81
C ALA A 54 -10.75 -9.95 4.10
N PRO A 55 -10.92 -10.54 5.29
CA PRO A 55 -10.89 -9.79 6.56
C PRO A 55 -9.47 -9.35 6.97
N VAL A 56 -8.44 -9.97 6.42
CA VAL A 56 -7.02 -9.65 6.66
C VAL A 56 -6.36 -9.28 5.35
N ILE A 57 -5.74 -8.13 5.31
CA ILE A 57 -5.01 -7.61 4.16
C ILE A 57 -3.52 -7.53 4.51
N ILE A 58 -2.68 -8.07 3.62
CA ILE A 58 -1.23 -7.95 3.72
C ILE A 58 -0.76 -7.01 2.64
N LEU A 59 -0.11 -5.93 3.02
CA LEU A 59 0.48 -4.95 2.13
C LEU A 59 2.01 -4.99 2.26
N ASP A 60 2.68 -5.33 1.16
CA ASP A 60 4.14 -5.29 1.08
C ASP A 60 4.55 -4.05 0.25
N GLU A 61 5.02 -3.01 0.96
CA GLU A 61 5.58 -1.79 0.37
C GLU A 61 4.74 -1.16 -0.77
N ALA A 62 3.41 -1.09 -0.57
CA ALA A 62 2.42 -0.74 -1.59
C ALA A 62 2.62 0.61 -2.29
N THR A 63 3.43 1.53 -1.73
CA THR A 63 3.69 2.87 -2.27
C THR A 63 5.11 3.06 -2.78
N ALA A 64 5.92 2.00 -2.87
CA ALA A 64 7.26 2.07 -3.43
C ALA A 64 7.21 2.34 -4.95
N ASN A 65 7.98 3.31 -5.44
CA ASN A 65 8.16 3.62 -6.86
C ASN A 65 6.88 4.07 -7.61
N VAL A 66 6.00 4.82 -6.96
CA VAL A 66 4.84 5.44 -7.60
C VAL A 66 5.11 6.92 -7.83
N ASP A 67 4.75 7.41 -9.01
CA ASP A 67 4.82 8.84 -9.33
C ASP A 67 3.91 9.65 -8.40
N PRO A 68 4.31 10.89 -8.02
CA PRO A 68 3.52 11.72 -7.11
C PRO A 68 2.06 11.93 -7.55
N GLU A 69 1.82 12.02 -8.85
CA GLU A 69 0.47 12.17 -9.43
C GLU A 69 -0.41 10.94 -9.17
N ASN A 70 0.18 9.76 -9.19
CA ASN A 70 -0.52 8.50 -8.93
C ASN A 70 -0.55 8.11 -7.44
N GLU A 71 0.28 8.74 -6.60
CA GLU A 71 0.37 8.41 -5.17
C GLU A 71 -0.94 8.68 -4.44
N GLN A 72 -1.60 9.81 -4.73
CA GLN A 72 -2.87 10.16 -4.09
C GLN A 72 -3.98 9.15 -4.42
N GLU A 73 -4.17 8.83 -5.70
CA GLU A 73 -5.17 7.87 -6.14
C GLU A 73 -4.90 6.47 -5.58
N LEU A 74 -3.62 6.08 -5.49
CA LEU A 74 -3.22 4.82 -4.88
C LEU A 74 -3.52 4.78 -3.38
N MET A 75 -3.25 5.88 -2.65
CA MET A 75 -3.55 5.97 -1.22
C MET A 75 -5.05 5.93 -0.94
N GLU A 76 -5.87 6.56 -1.78
CA GLU A 76 -7.33 6.48 -1.69
C GLU A 76 -7.82 5.05 -1.94
N ALA A 77 -7.28 4.35 -2.93
CA ALA A 77 -7.59 2.96 -3.23
C ALA A 77 -7.21 2.01 -2.06
N ILE A 78 -6.04 2.21 -1.45
CA ILE A 78 -5.60 1.48 -0.26
C ILE A 78 -6.55 1.78 0.92
N GLY A 79 -6.96 3.02 1.12
CA GLY A 79 -7.91 3.41 2.16
C GLY A 79 -9.25 2.67 2.03
N GLU A 80 -9.77 2.53 0.80
CA GLU A 80 -10.98 1.76 0.54
C GLU A 80 -10.79 0.26 0.79
N LEU A 81 -9.66 -0.31 0.38
CA LEU A 81 -9.34 -1.71 0.59
C LEU A 81 -9.24 -2.06 2.08
N THR A 82 -8.65 -1.17 2.89
CA THR A 82 -8.30 -1.44 4.30
C THR A 82 -9.37 -1.04 5.29
N ARG A 83 -10.46 -0.43 4.81
CA ARG A 83 -11.57 0.00 5.66
C ARG A 83 -12.17 -1.19 6.43
N GLU A 84 -12.22 -1.08 7.76
CA GLU A 84 -12.75 -2.10 8.67
C GLU A 84 -12.07 -3.48 8.54
N LYS A 85 -10.80 -3.49 8.15
CA LYS A 85 -9.99 -4.70 7.97
C LYS A 85 -8.81 -4.73 8.94
N THR A 86 -8.32 -5.92 9.23
CA THR A 86 -7.01 -6.08 9.85
C THR A 86 -5.94 -5.96 8.78
N VAL A 87 -5.03 -5.01 8.95
CA VAL A 87 -3.97 -4.72 7.97
C VAL A 87 -2.62 -5.08 8.56
N ILE A 88 -1.89 -5.96 7.87
CA ILE A 88 -0.49 -6.25 8.15
C ILE A 88 0.33 -5.55 7.06
N MET A 89 1.15 -4.59 7.46
CA MET A 89 1.93 -3.80 6.52
C MET A 89 3.42 -4.06 6.72
N ILE A 90 4.10 -4.44 5.64
CA ILE A 90 5.55 -4.48 5.59
C ILE A 90 6.00 -3.14 5.00
N ALA A 91 6.65 -2.32 5.80
CA ALA A 91 6.96 -0.96 5.42
C ALA A 91 8.42 -0.61 5.68
N HIS A 92 8.99 0.13 4.74
CA HIS A 92 10.34 0.68 4.79
C HIS A 92 10.34 2.21 4.94
N ARG A 93 9.17 2.84 4.93
CA ARG A 93 9.01 4.29 5.09
C ARG A 93 8.45 4.62 6.47
N LEU A 94 9.12 5.53 7.17
CA LEU A 94 8.71 5.97 8.50
C LEU A 94 7.25 6.51 8.53
N LYS A 95 6.86 7.29 7.53
CA LYS A 95 5.50 7.84 7.41
C LYS A 95 4.41 6.76 7.45
N THR A 96 4.71 5.59 6.91
CA THR A 96 3.75 4.47 6.83
C THR A 96 3.59 3.77 8.18
N VAL A 97 4.69 3.64 8.94
CA VAL A 97 4.69 2.92 10.24
C VAL A 97 4.19 3.77 11.39
N ARG A 98 4.39 5.09 11.33
CA ARG A 98 4.14 6.00 12.46
C ARG A 98 2.70 5.95 13.00
N ASN A 99 1.73 5.72 12.13
CA ASN A 99 0.30 5.69 12.46
C ASN A 99 -0.25 4.28 12.68
N ALA A 100 0.60 3.26 12.73
CA ALA A 100 0.15 1.89 12.98
C ALA A 100 -0.32 1.73 14.44
N ASP A 101 -1.38 0.97 14.66
CA ASP A 101 -1.88 0.63 16.00
C ASP A 101 -0.88 -0.22 16.78
N GLN A 102 -0.09 -1.04 16.08
CA GLN A 102 0.99 -1.83 16.64
C GLN A 102 2.12 -1.98 15.62
N ILE A 103 3.34 -1.82 16.08
CA ILE A 103 4.56 -2.04 15.33
C ILE A 103 5.26 -3.27 15.88
N LEU A 104 5.67 -4.16 14.99
CA LEU A 104 6.47 -5.32 15.31
C LEU A 104 7.84 -5.18 14.64
N VAL A 105 8.89 -5.18 15.42
CA VAL A 105 10.27 -5.20 14.91
C VAL A 105 10.76 -6.62 14.85
N VAL A 106 11.06 -7.09 13.65
CA VAL A 106 11.54 -8.45 13.39
C VAL A 106 13.04 -8.41 13.12
N ASP A 107 13.81 -9.16 13.87
CA ASP A 107 15.24 -9.35 13.67
C ASP A 107 15.60 -10.83 13.81
N GLN A 108 16.38 -11.35 12.85
CA GLN A 108 16.79 -12.76 12.81
C GLN A 108 15.64 -13.75 13.01
N GLY A 109 14.48 -13.48 12.38
CA GLY A 109 13.30 -14.34 12.45
C GLY A 109 12.52 -14.27 13.77
N ARG A 110 12.80 -13.31 14.62
CA ARG A 110 12.12 -13.12 15.92
C ARG A 110 11.59 -11.70 16.07
N ILE A 111 10.47 -11.56 16.78
CA ILE A 111 9.95 -10.26 17.19
C ILE A 111 10.77 -9.79 18.40
N VAL A 112 11.57 -8.74 18.20
CA VAL A 112 12.49 -8.21 19.24
C VAL A 112 11.93 -6.98 19.94
N GLN A 113 11.03 -6.23 19.28
CA GLN A 113 10.31 -5.10 19.87
C GLN A 113 8.85 -5.10 19.42
N ARG A 114 7.98 -4.60 20.31
CA ARG A 114 6.54 -4.47 20.05
C ARG A 114 6.01 -3.22 20.73
N GLY A 115 5.19 -2.44 20.06
CA GLY A 115 4.53 -1.26 20.63
C GLY A 115 4.05 -0.30 19.58
N THR A 116 3.60 0.88 20.00
CA THR A 116 3.30 2.01 19.13
C THR A 116 4.57 2.79 18.77
N HIS A 117 4.47 3.71 17.81
CA HIS A 117 5.58 4.60 17.50
C HIS A 117 6.09 5.36 18.73
N ASP A 118 5.19 5.96 19.50
CA ASP A 118 5.55 6.79 20.67
C ASP A 118 6.20 5.98 21.79
N GLU A 119 5.81 4.73 21.96
CA GLU A 119 6.43 3.83 22.93
C GLU A 119 7.82 3.38 22.48
N LEU A 120 7.97 3.02 21.21
CA LEU A 120 9.21 2.45 20.70
C LEU A 120 10.33 3.48 20.48
N ILE A 121 10.02 4.74 20.20
CA ILE A 121 11.03 5.79 20.07
C ILE A 121 11.68 6.15 21.42
N GLN A 122 11.00 5.86 22.54
CA GLN A 122 11.52 6.08 23.88
C GLN A 122 12.41 4.94 24.37
N GLN A 123 12.39 3.80 23.68
CA GLN A 123 13.18 2.63 24.01
C GLN A 123 14.45 2.59 23.16
N ASP A 124 15.59 2.26 23.77
CA ASP A 124 16.79 1.95 23.00
C ASP A 124 16.58 0.64 22.24
N GLY A 125 16.90 0.66 20.95
CA GLY A 125 16.73 -0.52 20.11
C GLY A 125 16.68 -0.21 18.61
N ILE A 126 16.37 -1.23 17.83
CA ILE A 126 16.37 -1.20 16.36
C ILE A 126 15.39 -0.15 15.82
N TYR A 127 14.20 -0.03 16.43
CA TYR A 127 13.20 0.92 15.93
C TYR A 127 13.65 2.37 16.05
N ARG A 128 14.20 2.76 17.20
CA ARG A 128 14.73 4.11 17.41
C ARG A 128 15.86 4.45 16.44
N SER A 129 16.77 3.50 16.20
CA SER A 129 17.84 3.66 15.21
C SER A 129 17.30 3.82 13.81
N PHE A 130 16.31 3.01 13.42
CA PHE A 130 15.61 3.12 12.14
C PHE A 130 14.98 4.50 11.93
N VAL A 131 14.30 5.04 12.95
CA VAL A 131 13.68 6.37 12.90
C VAL A 131 14.75 7.46 12.71
N ALA A 132 15.82 7.41 13.51
CA ALA A 132 16.92 8.39 13.45
C ALA A 132 17.59 8.42 12.07
N GLU A 133 17.88 7.27 11.48
CA GLU A 133 18.46 7.17 10.13
C GLU A 133 17.54 7.75 9.06
N ARG A 134 16.22 7.51 9.16
CA ARG A 134 15.25 8.02 8.18
C ARG A 134 15.03 9.52 8.30
N GLU A 135 15.04 10.08 9.50
CA GLU A 135 14.94 11.52 9.73
C GLU A 135 16.21 12.24 9.23
N GLN A 136 17.41 11.69 9.45
CA GLN A 136 18.63 12.20 8.86
C GLN A 136 18.59 12.19 7.33
N ALA A 137 18.17 11.08 6.71
CA ALA A 137 18.06 10.98 5.26
C ALA A 137 17.06 11.99 4.67
N ALA A 138 16.01 12.34 5.39
CA ALA A 138 15.04 13.35 4.98
C ALA A 138 15.61 14.77 5.06
N SER A 139 16.51 15.06 6.02
CA SER A 139 17.13 16.37 6.20
C SER A 139 18.22 16.67 5.14
N TRP A 140 18.75 15.67 4.46
CA TRP A 140 19.77 15.82 3.42
C TRP A 140 19.20 16.08 2.00
N LYS A 141 17.89 16.05 1.85
CA LYS A 141 17.19 16.43 0.60
C LYS A 141 16.78 17.91 0.65
N VAL A 142 17.77 18.76 0.67
CA VAL A 142 17.60 20.22 0.42
C VAL A 142 18.23 20.56 -0.92
#